data_44813ca120cd4b98e7e16f6e6a5ec758
#
_entry.id   44813ca120cd4b98e7e16f6e6a5ec758
#
_cell.length_a   1.000
_cell.length_b   1.000
_cell.length_c   1.000
_cell.angle_alpha   90.00
_cell.angle_beta   90.00
_cell.angle_gamma   90.00
#
_symmetry.space_group_name_H-M   'P 1'
#
loop_
_entity.id
_entity.type
_entity.pdbx_description
1 polymer ?
#
loop_
_entity_poly.entity_id
_entity_poly.type
_entity_poly.pdbx_seq_one_letter_code
_entity_poly.pdbx_strand_id
1 'polypeptide(L)'
;MKQSGIKDYDTYWDQRIQQGHFQFTDVHRKIIETAVETLGLVKARVLDCGVGPGHVFKKLSEHYEVHGIEISERALELYDFDTSRIRIWDLNGGLPSYDRPMDLIIASRIVHHLADPVSFVKDVRRTLSDLGWFMGVIPNICYYHHRLKFLVGKFPPISSAHVNFQTGPDFERMVCSEGFRLHRLTTPKKTIRAKLWPTAFSQDLIYVFQK
;
A
#
# COMPACT_ATOMS: atom_id res chain seq x y z
N MET A 1 13.11 20.08 1.69
CA MET A 1 12.90 18.68 1.32
C MET A 1 12.84 17.83 2.60
N LYS A 2 11.70 17.31 3.00
CA LYS A 2 11.59 16.32 4.08
C LYS A 2 12.01 14.98 3.48
N GLN A 3 13.17 14.47 3.88
CA GLN A 3 13.68 13.17 3.42
C GLN A 3 12.82 12.06 3.99
N SER A 4 12.55 11.01 3.18
CA SER A 4 12.04 9.73 3.68
C SER A 4 12.99 9.19 4.76
N GLY A 5 12.48 8.41 5.71
CA GLY A 5 13.32 7.81 6.76
C GLY A 5 14.34 6.78 6.25
N ILE A 6 14.30 6.42 4.97
CA ILE A 6 15.25 5.54 4.28
C ILE A 6 16.17 6.41 3.44
N LYS A 7 17.48 6.40 3.77
CA LYS A 7 18.50 7.16 3.02
C LYS A 7 18.96 6.46 1.74
N ASP A 8 18.82 5.13 1.69
CA ASP A 8 19.27 4.28 0.59
C ASP A 8 18.31 3.09 0.44
N TYR A 9 17.44 3.19 -0.55
CA TYR A 9 16.44 2.16 -0.84
C TYR A 9 17.04 0.91 -1.47
N ASP A 10 18.16 1.00 -2.16
CA ASP A 10 18.82 -0.16 -2.77
C ASP A 10 19.44 -1.05 -1.70
N THR A 11 20.14 -0.46 -0.72
CA THR A 11 20.61 -1.18 0.47
C THR A 11 19.46 -1.79 1.28
N TYR A 12 18.33 -1.07 1.41
CA TYR A 12 17.13 -1.62 2.05
C TYR A 12 16.62 -2.87 1.34
N TRP A 13 16.57 -2.86 0.01
CA TRP A 13 16.14 -4.01 -0.78
C TRP A 13 17.10 -5.19 -0.67
N ASP A 14 18.42 -4.96 -0.72
CA ASP A 14 19.42 -6.01 -0.53
C ASP A 14 19.25 -6.73 0.82
N GLN A 15 19.02 -5.98 1.90
CA GLN A 15 18.75 -6.56 3.21
C GLN A 15 17.47 -7.39 3.23
N ARG A 16 16.39 -6.92 2.60
CA ARG A 16 15.11 -7.65 2.54
C ARG A 16 15.21 -8.95 1.74
N ILE A 17 16.00 -8.95 0.66
CA ILE A 17 16.28 -10.15 -0.14
C ILE A 17 17.02 -11.18 0.73
N GLN A 18 18.09 -10.77 1.42
CA GLN A 18 18.86 -11.64 2.31
C GLN A 18 18.00 -12.22 3.43
N GLN A 19 17.00 -11.49 3.91
CA GLN A 19 16.04 -11.92 4.94
C GLN A 19 14.89 -12.77 4.40
N GLY A 20 14.83 -13.05 3.10
CA GLY A 20 13.75 -13.82 2.48
C GLY A 20 12.40 -13.09 2.43
N HIS A 21 12.38 -11.77 2.59
CA HIS A 21 11.15 -10.97 2.56
C HIS A 21 10.59 -10.70 1.15
N PHE A 22 11.01 -11.50 0.18
CA PHE A 22 10.61 -11.42 -1.22
C PHE A 22 9.46 -12.39 -1.57
N GLN A 23 8.93 -13.10 -0.59
CA GLN A 23 7.94 -14.14 -0.84
C GLN A 23 6.52 -13.59 -0.97
N PHE A 24 5.70 -14.30 -1.77
CA PHE A 24 4.27 -14.07 -1.84
C PHE A 24 3.60 -14.37 -0.50
N THR A 25 2.79 -13.44 0.01
CA THR A 25 2.16 -13.53 1.32
C THR A 25 0.63 -13.47 1.23
N ASP A 26 -0.06 -13.79 2.34
CA ASP A 26 -1.51 -13.62 2.43
C ASP A 26 -1.97 -12.17 2.24
N VAL A 27 -1.10 -11.18 2.51
CA VAL A 27 -1.39 -9.77 2.24
C VAL A 27 -1.50 -9.54 0.73
N HIS A 28 -0.52 -10.00 -0.06
CA HIS A 28 -0.55 -9.87 -1.52
C HIS A 28 -1.78 -10.55 -2.10
N ARG A 29 -2.08 -11.79 -1.65
CA ARG A 29 -3.28 -12.52 -2.07
C ARG A 29 -4.54 -11.70 -1.79
N LYS A 30 -4.67 -11.16 -0.57
CA LYS A 30 -5.88 -10.42 -0.19
C LYS A 30 -6.03 -9.10 -0.94
N ILE A 31 -4.94 -8.41 -1.24
CA ILE A 31 -4.93 -7.21 -2.10
C ILE A 31 -5.48 -7.57 -3.49
N ILE A 32 -4.93 -8.62 -4.12
CA ILE A 32 -5.35 -9.07 -5.45
C ILE A 32 -6.83 -9.46 -5.47
N GLU A 33 -7.26 -10.30 -4.53
CA GLU A 33 -8.68 -10.68 -4.38
C GLU A 33 -9.58 -9.44 -4.26
N THR A 34 -9.19 -8.50 -3.38
CA THR A 34 -9.97 -7.28 -3.13
C THR A 34 -10.00 -6.37 -4.35
N ALA A 35 -8.89 -6.25 -5.09
CA ALA A 35 -8.84 -5.46 -6.33
C ALA A 35 -9.77 -6.04 -7.40
N VAL A 36 -9.73 -7.36 -7.61
CA VAL A 36 -10.61 -8.07 -8.56
C VAL A 36 -12.08 -7.95 -8.15
N GLU A 37 -12.40 -8.13 -6.87
CA GLU A 37 -13.77 -7.95 -6.34
C GLU A 37 -14.28 -6.51 -6.54
N THR A 38 -13.38 -5.51 -6.44
CA THR A 38 -13.74 -4.09 -6.56
C THR A 38 -13.95 -3.67 -8.01
N LEU A 39 -13.06 -4.09 -8.91
CA LEU A 39 -13.10 -3.71 -10.32
C LEU A 39 -14.01 -4.60 -11.17
N GLY A 40 -14.16 -5.87 -10.80
CA GLY A 40 -14.82 -6.88 -11.64
C GLY A 40 -13.98 -7.26 -12.87
N LEU A 41 -14.64 -7.90 -13.85
CA LEU A 41 -14.00 -8.37 -15.10
C LEU A 41 -14.10 -7.34 -16.23
N VAL A 42 -13.80 -6.08 -15.96
CA VAL A 42 -13.83 -5.00 -16.96
C VAL A 42 -12.41 -4.54 -17.28
N LYS A 43 -12.24 -3.92 -18.45
CA LYS A 43 -10.97 -3.23 -18.76
C LYS A 43 -10.80 -2.07 -17.81
N ALA A 44 -9.80 -2.16 -16.93
CA ALA A 44 -9.50 -1.11 -15.95
C ALA A 44 -8.02 -0.77 -15.96
N ARG A 45 -7.72 0.47 -15.58
CA ARG A 45 -6.35 0.96 -15.37
C ARG A 45 -6.04 1.01 -13.89
N VAL A 46 -4.97 0.33 -13.51
CA VAL A 46 -4.54 0.21 -12.12
C VAL A 46 -3.16 0.83 -11.94
N LEU A 47 -2.97 1.56 -10.87
CA LEU A 47 -1.65 2.06 -10.44
C LEU A 47 -1.25 1.37 -9.14
N ASP A 48 -0.12 0.66 -9.16
CA ASP A 48 0.50 0.07 -7.97
C ASP A 48 1.63 0.98 -7.48
N CYS A 49 1.37 1.70 -6.38
CA CYS A 49 2.32 2.61 -5.74
C CYS A 49 3.22 1.84 -4.78
N GLY A 50 4.51 1.72 -5.12
CA GLY A 50 5.47 0.88 -4.41
C GLY A 50 5.29 -0.58 -4.80
N VAL A 51 5.70 -0.92 -6.01
CA VAL A 51 5.56 -2.27 -6.61
C VAL A 51 6.19 -3.35 -5.72
N GLY A 52 7.27 -3.00 -5.02
CA GLY A 52 7.92 -3.88 -4.06
C GLY A 52 8.40 -5.18 -4.69
N PRO A 53 7.98 -6.37 -4.20
CA PRO A 53 8.36 -7.66 -4.80
C PRO A 53 7.69 -7.95 -6.15
N GLY A 54 6.84 -7.07 -6.67
CA GLY A 54 6.18 -7.24 -7.96
C GLY A 54 4.96 -8.16 -7.97
N HIS A 55 4.62 -8.81 -6.87
CA HIS A 55 3.58 -9.83 -6.83
C HIS A 55 2.18 -9.32 -7.19
N VAL A 56 1.81 -8.13 -6.67
CA VAL A 56 0.51 -7.51 -6.95
C VAL A 56 0.48 -7.03 -8.38
N PHE A 57 1.51 -6.29 -8.80
CA PHE A 57 1.67 -5.80 -10.17
C PHE A 57 1.56 -6.93 -11.19
N LYS A 58 2.42 -7.97 -11.08
CA LYS A 58 2.45 -9.12 -12.00
C LYS A 58 1.09 -9.79 -12.10
N LYS A 59 0.45 -10.06 -10.96
CA LYS A 59 -0.82 -10.79 -10.94
C LYS A 59 -2.00 -9.98 -11.49
N LEU A 60 -2.06 -8.70 -11.20
CA LEU A 60 -3.11 -7.84 -11.75
C LEU A 60 -2.91 -7.54 -13.24
N SER A 61 -1.65 -7.54 -13.74
CA SER A 61 -1.34 -7.36 -15.16
C SER A 61 -1.87 -8.49 -16.06
N GLU A 62 -2.27 -9.63 -15.49
CA GLU A 62 -2.93 -10.71 -16.24
C GLU A 62 -4.34 -10.30 -16.71
N HIS A 63 -4.96 -9.29 -16.08
CA HIS A 63 -6.36 -8.92 -16.30
C HIS A 63 -6.57 -7.44 -16.60
N TYR A 64 -5.65 -6.55 -16.17
CA TYR A 64 -5.81 -5.11 -16.20
C TYR A 64 -4.60 -4.42 -16.85
N GLU A 65 -4.79 -3.17 -17.28
CA GLU A 65 -3.69 -2.28 -17.66
C GLU A 65 -3.03 -1.73 -16.38
N VAL A 66 -1.97 -2.40 -15.91
CA VAL A 66 -1.29 -2.00 -14.67
C VAL A 66 -0.09 -1.11 -14.98
N HIS A 67 0.00 0.01 -14.26
CA HIS A 67 1.16 0.86 -14.15
C HIS A 67 1.76 0.72 -12.75
N GLY A 68 3.06 0.89 -12.62
CA GLY A 68 3.77 0.79 -11.35
C GLY A 68 4.61 2.02 -11.04
N ILE A 69 4.83 2.25 -9.75
CA ILE A 69 5.81 3.19 -9.24
C ILE A 69 6.70 2.44 -8.25
N GLU A 70 8.00 2.55 -8.43
CA GLU A 70 9.00 2.03 -7.49
C GLU A 70 10.10 3.07 -7.33
N ILE A 71 10.71 3.15 -6.15
CA ILE A 71 11.78 4.11 -5.88
C ILE A 71 13.16 3.50 -6.11
N SER A 72 13.29 2.17 -6.03
CA SER A 72 14.55 1.46 -6.13
C SER A 72 14.72 0.83 -7.52
N GLU A 73 15.80 1.19 -8.20
CA GLU A 73 16.21 0.51 -9.43
C GLU A 73 16.59 -0.95 -9.14
N ARG A 74 17.18 -1.20 -7.96
CA ARG A 74 17.57 -2.53 -7.52
C ARG A 74 16.37 -3.48 -7.42
N ALA A 75 15.19 -2.98 -7.04
CA ALA A 75 13.97 -3.78 -7.03
C ALA A 75 13.59 -4.27 -8.43
N LEU A 76 13.78 -3.46 -9.47
CA LEU A 76 13.46 -3.82 -10.86
C LEU A 76 14.31 -4.99 -11.39
N GLU A 77 15.58 -5.07 -10.96
CA GLU A 77 16.48 -6.16 -11.39
C GLU A 77 16.03 -7.55 -10.91
N LEU A 78 15.12 -7.58 -9.92
CA LEU A 78 14.61 -8.82 -9.34
C LEU A 78 13.36 -9.35 -10.04
N TYR A 79 12.80 -8.59 -11.00
CA TYR A 79 11.57 -8.96 -11.66
C TYR A 79 11.83 -9.84 -12.87
N ASP A 80 11.02 -10.88 -13.00
CA ASP A 80 10.97 -11.82 -14.12
C ASP A 80 9.83 -11.52 -15.11
N PHE A 81 9.35 -10.25 -15.13
CA PHE A 81 8.24 -9.80 -15.95
C PHE A 81 8.52 -8.42 -16.59
N ASP A 82 7.66 -8.01 -17.52
CA ASP A 82 7.81 -6.72 -18.22
C ASP A 82 7.66 -5.55 -17.26
N THR A 83 8.72 -4.75 -17.14
CA THR A 83 8.80 -3.55 -16.29
C THR A 83 8.57 -2.24 -17.05
N SER A 84 8.27 -2.29 -18.34
CA SER A 84 8.13 -1.09 -19.20
C SER A 84 7.07 -0.09 -18.71
N ARG A 85 6.10 -0.55 -17.91
CA ARG A 85 5.06 0.28 -17.28
C ARG A 85 5.36 0.65 -15.82
N ILE A 86 6.55 0.37 -15.33
CA ILE A 86 7.01 0.77 -13.99
C ILE A 86 7.90 1.99 -14.14
N ARG A 87 7.60 3.04 -13.37
CA ARG A 87 8.41 4.26 -13.32
C ARG A 87 9.22 4.27 -12.04
N ILE A 88 10.51 4.59 -12.17
CA ILE A 88 11.34 4.93 -11.00
C ILE A 88 10.96 6.34 -10.57
N TRP A 89 10.39 6.47 -9.37
CA TRP A 89 9.86 7.73 -8.88
C TRP A 89 9.72 7.76 -7.36
N ASP A 90 10.11 8.88 -6.73
CA ASP A 90 9.90 9.14 -5.30
C ASP A 90 8.51 9.75 -5.06
N LEU A 91 7.64 9.00 -4.39
CA LEU A 91 6.29 9.43 -4.05
C LEU A 91 6.23 10.62 -3.07
N ASN A 92 7.34 10.99 -2.41
CA ASN A 92 7.42 12.23 -1.63
C ASN A 92 7.40 13.48 -2.55
N GLY A 93 7.70 13.32 -3.83
CA GLY A 93 7.55 14.36 -4.85
C GLY A 93 6.15 14.44 -5.46
N GLY A 94 5.19 13.66 -4.95
CA GLY A 94 3.85 13.52 -5.51
C GLY A 94 3.73 12.42 -6.55
N LEU A 95 2.54 12.22 -7.11
CA LEU A 95 2.32 11.25 -8.19
C LEU A 95 2.71 11.83 -9.55
N PRO A 96 3.38 11.05 -10.42
CA PRO A 96 3.65 11.48 -11.78
C PRO A 96 2.35 11.64 -12.58
N SER A 97 2.39 12.46 -13.62
CA SER A 97 1.25 12.65 -14.52
C SER A 97 1.05 11.43 -15.42
N TYR A 98 -0.20 11.08 -15.66
CA TYR A 98 -0.64 10.05 -16.59
C TYR A 98 -1.55 10.66 -17.67
N ASP A 99 -1.56 10.07 -18.86
CA ASP A 99 -2.36 10.49 -20.03
C ASP A 99 -3.86 10.33 -19.80
N ARG A 100 -4.26 9.34 -19.01
CA ARG A 100 -5.65 9.03 -18.66
C ARG A 100 -5.74 8.73 -17.16
N PRO A 101 -6.90 8.99 -16.53
CA PRO A 101 -7.12 8.67 -15.13
C PRO A 101 -7.01 7.16 -14.84
N MET A 102 -6.79 6.83 -13.59
CA MET A 102 -6.75 5.46 -13.08
C MET A 102 -8.11 5.07 -12.48
N ASP A 103 -8.51 3.81 -12.65
CA ASP A 103 -9.73 3.27 -12.04
C ASP A 103 -9.50 2.74 -10.63
N LEU A 104 -8.26 2.29 -10.35
CA LEU A 104 -7.83 1.88 -9.03
C LEU A 104 -6.39 2.33 -8.79
N ILE A 105 -6.13 2.91 -7.62
CA ILE A 105 -4.78 3.16 -7.11
C ILE A 105 -4.59 2.32 -5.86
N ILE A 106 -3.52 1.54 -5.81
CA ILE A 106 -3.13 0.71 -4.68
C ILE A 106 -1.89 1.31 -4.03
N ALA A 107 -1.91 1.53 -2.71
CA ALA A 107 -0.75 1.92 -1.92
C ALA A 107 -0.55 0.91 -0.79
N SER A 108 0.20 -0.15 -1.10
CA SER A 108 0.43 -1.25 -0.17
C SER A 108 1.64 -0.98 0.71
N ARG A 109 1.39 -0.66 1.98
CA ARG A 109 2.44 -0.38 2.97
C ARG A 109 3.38 0.76 2.56
N ILE A 110 2.84 1.79 1.92
CA ILE A 110 3.58 2.96 1.44
C ILE A 110 3.32 4.19 2.30
N VAL A 111 2.06 4.45 2.67
CA VAL A 111 1.63 5.72 3.28
C VAL A 111 2.41 6.07 4.54
N HIS A 112 2.80 5.09 5.35
CA HIS A 112 3.58 5.30 6.58
C HIS A 112 5.08 5.60 6.35
N HIS A 113 5.55 5.49 5.10
CA HIS A 113 6.90 5.92 4.69
C HIS A 113 6.94 7.34 4.13
N LEU A 114 5.78 7.92 3.80
CA LEU A 114 5.71 9.25 3.18
C LEU A 114 5.85 10.36 4.24
N ALA A 115 6.57 11.41 3.87
CA ALA A 115 6.72 12.59 4.72
C ALA A 115 5.42 13.39 4.86
N ASP A 116 4.60 13.41 3.80
CA ASP A 116 3.31 14.08 3.74
C ASP A 116 2.24 13.16 3.13
N PRO A 117 1.62 12.30 3.95
CA PRO A 117 0.59 11.39 3.47
C PRO A 117 -0.69 12.10 3.02
N VAL A 118 -0.98 13.30 3.52
CA VAL A 118 -2.16 14.07 3.11
C VAL A 118 -2.01 14.55 1.66
N SER A 119 -0.86 15.14 1.33
CA SER A 119 -0.57 15.54 -0.06
C SER A 119 -0.59 14.35 -1.01
N PHE A 120 -0.09 13.19 -0.60
CA PHE A 120 -0.19 11.97 -1.39
C PHE A 120 -1.66 11.57 -1.66
N VAL A 121 -2.53 11.60 -0.65
CA VAL A 121 -3.97 11.28 -0.82
C VAL A 121 -4.67 12.27 -1.75
N LYS A 122 -4.31 13.57 -1.72
CA LYS A 122 -4.79 14.56 -2.69
C LYS A 122 -4.38 14.22 -4.12
N ASP A 123 -3.14 13.81 -4.30
CA ASP A 123 -2.64 13.39 -5.62
C ASP A 123 -3.32 12.12 -6.11
N VAL A 124 -3.56 11.14 -5.21
CA VAL A 124 -4.36 9.95 -5.51
C VAL A 124 -5.74 10.36 -6.02
N ARG A 125 -6.42 11.27 -5.30
CA ARG A 125 -7.74 11.73 -5.70
C ARG A 125 -7.75 12.43 -7.06
N ARG A 126 -6.73 13.24 -7.35
CA ARG A 126 -6.57 13.92 -8.65
C ARG A 126 -6.34 12.94 -9.80
N THR A 127 -5.59 11.86 -9.55
CA THR A 127 -5.18 10.88 -10.56
C THR A 127 -6.27 9.85 -10.86
N LEU A 128 -7.22 9.64 -9.93
CA LEU A 128 -8.35 8.73 -10.11
C LEU A 128 -9.44 9.29 -11.03
N SER A 129 -10.10 8.39 -11.77
CA SER A 129 -11.37 8.66 -12.45
C SER A 129 -12.47 9.05 -11.43
N ASP A 130 -13.58 9.63 -11.90
CA ASP A 130 -14.63 10.16 -11.01
C ASP A 130 -15.30 9.11 -10.12
N LEU A 131 -15.33 7.86 -10.54
CA LEU A 131 -15.80 6.71 -9.76
C LEU A 131 -14.67 5.76 -9.37
N GLY A 132 -13.44 6.27 -9.39
CA GLY A 132 -12.24 5.50 -9.12
C GLY A 132 -12.10 5.08 -7.65
N TRP A 133 -11.25 4.09 -7.44
CA TRP A 133 -11.03 3.46 -6.14
C TRP A 133 -9.62 3.71 -5.63
N PHE A 134 -9.50 3.92 -4.33
CA PHE A 134 -8.23 3.94 -3.63
C PHE A 134 -8.15 2.78 -2.64
N MET A 135 -7.14 1.94 -2.77
CA MET A 135 -6.86 0.85 -1.83
C MET A 135 -5.60 1.17 -1.04
N GLY A 136 -5.78 1.50 0.23
CA GLY A 136 -4.68 1.73 1.17
C GLY A 136 -4.45 0.52 2.08
N VAL A 137 -3.22 0.02 2.15
CA VAL A 137 -2.83 -1.04 3.08
C VAL A 137 -1.84 -0.48 4.08
N ILE A 138 -2.21 -0.54 5.36
CA ILE A 138 -1.37 -0.02 6.44
C ILE A 138 -1.06 -1.09 7.49
N PRO A 139 0.16 -1.08 8.05
CA PRO A 139 0.47 -1.88 9.24
C PRO A 139 -0.35 -1.36 10.42
N ASN A 140 -0.94 -2.27 11.18
CA ASN A 140 -1.79 -1.95 12.32
C ASN A 140 -0.96 -1.82 13.60
N ILE A 141 -0.63 -0.60 13.98
CA ILE A 141 0.07 -0.32 15.24
C ILE A 141 -0.77 -0.73 16.47
N CYS A 142 -2.09 -0.76 16.34
CA CYS A 142 -3.03 -1.14 17.38
C CYS A 142 -3.33 -2.65 17.45
N TYR A 143 -2.59 -3.49 16.72
CA TYR A 143 -2.68 -4.94 16.82
C TYR A 143 -2.48 -5.40 18.27
N TYR A 144 -3.27 -6.34 18.77
CA TYR A 144 -3.31 -6.68 20.20
C TYR A 144 -1.95 -7.06 20.81
N HIS A 145 -1.08 -7.76 20.06
CA HIS A 145 0.28 -8.05 20.53
C HIS A 145 1.13 -6.78 20.71
N HIS A 146 0.90 -5.75 19.87
CA HIS A 146 1.58 -4.46 20.03
C HIS A 146 1.09 -3.75 21.30
N ARG A 147 -0.22 -3.78 21.57
CA ARG A 147 -0.79 -3.22 22.80
C ARG A 147 -0.23 -3.89 24.05
N LEU A 148 -0.09 -5.22 24.03
CA LEU A 148 0.52 -5.96 25.15
C LEU A 148 1.98 -5.56 25.36
N LYS A 149 2.77 -5.34 24.28
CA LYS A 149 4.15 -4.85 24.40
C LYS A 149 4.20 -3.47 25.02
N PHE A 150 3.33 -2.54 24.61
CA PHE A 150 3.25 -1.21 25.23
C PHE A 150 2.92 -1.28 26.71
N LEU A 151 2.01 -2.17 27.15
CA LEU A 151 1.66 -2.33 28.55
C LEU A 151 2.86 -2.78 29.43
N VAL A 152 3.84 -3.49 28.86
CA VAL A 152 5.06 -3.91 29.57
C VAL A 152 6.26 -3.00 29.22
N GLY A 153 6.01 -1.78 28.75
CA GLY A 153 7.06 -0.79 28.45
C GLY A 153 7.95 -1.15 27.24
N LYS A 154 7.54 -2.09 26.38
CA LYS A 154 8.29 -2.50 25.20
C LYS A 154 7.69 -1.90 23.94
N PHE A 155 8.54 -1.37 23.05
CA PHE A 155 8.11 -0.91 21.74
C PHE A 155 7.88 -2.10 20.79
N PRO A 156 6.82 -2.11 19.96
CA PRO A 156 6.65 -3.15 18.94
C PRO A 156 7.80 -3.11 17.93
N PRO A 157 8.10 -4.23 17.23
CA PRO A 157 9.11 -4.25 16.17
C PRO A 157 8.59 -3.50 14.96
N ILE A 158 8.75 -2.20 14.96
CA ILE A 158 8.38 -1.30 13.88
C ILE A 158 9.66 -0.90 13.17
N SER A 159 9.64 -0.93 11.84
CA SER A 159 10.79 -0.52 11.04
C SER A 159 11.17 0.94 11.31
N SER A 160 12.47 1.23 11.40
CA SER A 160 12.99 2.60 11.48
C SER A 160 12.66 3.46 10.24
N ALA A 161 12.21 2.81 9.18
CA ALA A 161 11.74 3.46 7.95
C ALA A 161 10.34 4.09 8.07
N HIS A 162 9.60 3.79 9.14
CA HIS A 162 8.27 4.36 9.35
C HIS A 162 8.39 5.78 9.91
N VAL A 163 7.98 6.77 9.15
CA VAL A 163 8.00 8.19 9.55
C VAL A 163 6.63 8.68 10.02
N ASN A 164 5.55 7.99 9.62
CA ASN A 164 4.17 8.29 10.02
C ASN A 164 3.51 7.07 10.66
N PHE A 165 3.17 7.21 11.94
CA PHE A 165 2.42 6.19 12.68
C PHE A 165 0.97 6.60 12.74
N GLN A 166 0.10 5.84 12.08
CA GLN A 166 -1.34 6.08 12.08
C GLN A 166 -2.06 4.85 12.62
N THR A 167 -3.10 5.09 13.42
CA THR A 167 -4.08 4.04 13.71
C THR A 167 -4.98 3.83 12.50
N GLY A 168 -5.68 2.69 12.44
CA GLY A 168 -6.65 2.46 11.37
C GLY A 168 -7.71 3.58 11.26
N PRO A 169 -8.36 4.00 12.36
CA PRO A 169 -9.31 5.11 12.35
C PRO A 169 -8.71 6.46 11.93
N ASP A 170 -7.44 6.73 12.28
CA ASP A 170 -6.80 7.99 11.86
C ASP A 170 -6.50 8.00 10.36
N PHE A 171 -6.06 6.85 9.81
CA PHE A 171 -5.89 6.69 8.38
C PHE A 171 -7.21 6.88 7.62
N GLU A 172 -8.28 6.23 8.09
CA GLU A 172 -9.62 6.39 7.51
C GLU A 172 -10.07 7.85 7.53
N ARG A 173 -9.95 8.53 8.69
CA ARG A 173 -10.32 9.93 8.84
C ARG A 173 -9.53 10.83 7.90
N MET A 174 -8.23 10.61 7.79
CA MET A 174 -7.35 11.36 6.88
C MET A 174 -7.79 11.20 5.42
N VAL A 175 -8.07 9.98 4.96
CA VAL A 175 -8.51 9.74 3.59
C VAL A 175 -9.89 10.32 3.33
N CYS A 176 -10.82 10.12 4.25
CA CYS A 176 -12.19 10.68 4.14
C CYS A 176 -12.22 12.21 4.16
N SER A 177 -11.31 12.89 4.90
CA SER A 177 -11.22 14.35 4.88
C SER A 177 -10.81 14.94 3.53
N GLU A 178 -10.18 14.14 2.67
CA GLU A 178 -9.83 14.51 1.30
C GLU A 178 -10.94 14.14 0.28
N GLY A 179 -12.16 13.88 0.75
CA GLY A 179 -13.35 13.69 -0.08
C GLY A 179 -13.55 12.26 -0.59
N PHE A 180 -12.92 11.29 0.02
CA PHE A 180 -13.19 9.88 -0.22
C PHE A 180 -14.28 9.35 0.72
N ARG A 181 -14.96 8.28 0.28
CA ARG A 181 -15.90 7.53 1.11
C ARG A 181 -15.35 6.12 1.36
N LEU A 182 -15.31 5.70 2.63
CA LEU A 182 -14.98 4.32 2.96
C LEU A 182 -16.05 3.38 2.39
N HIS A 183 -15.62 2.42 1.58
CA HIS A 183 -16.47 1.35 1.04
C HIS A 183 -16.28 0.06 1.82
N ARG A 184 -15.03 -0.31 2.15
CA ARG A 184 -14.72 -1.58 2.81
C ARG A 184 -13.44 -1.47 3.66
N LEU A 185 -13.48 -2.10 4.83
CA LEU A 185 -12.31 -2.48 5.60
C LEU A 185 -12.22 -4.01 5.63
N THR A 186 -11.07 -4.56 5.25
CA THR A 186 -10.80 -6.00 5.28
C THR A 186 -9.39 -6.30 5.79
N THR A 187 -9.06 -7.58 5.91
CA THR A 187 -7.81 -8.05 6.49
C THR A 187 -7.33 -9.32 5.79
N PRO A 188 -6.02 -9.54 5.64
CA PRO A 188 -5.47 -10.80 5.13
C PRO A 188 -5.70 -11.98 6.10
N LYS A 189 -5.94 -11.71 7.37
CA LYS A 189 -6.11 -12.74 8.38
C LYS A 189 -7.49 -13.40 8.31
N LYS A 190 -7.50 -14.74 8.19
CA LYS A 190 -8.74 -15.53 7.98
C LYS A 190 -9.50 -15.85 9.27
N THR A 191 -8.98 -15.51 10.45
CA THR A 191 -9.62 -15.82 11.74
C THR A 191 -10.91 -15.03 11.94
N ILE A 192 -11.91 -15.62 12.56
CA ILE A 192 -13.18 -14.97 12.91
C ILE A 192 -12.96 -13.67 13.69
N ARG A 193 -12.05 -13.68 14.71
CA ARG A 193 -11.72 -12.48 15.49
C ARG A 193 -11.20 -11.33 14.64
N ALA A 194 -10.32 -11.62 13.65
CA ALA A 194 -9.78 -10.61 12.76
C ALA A 194 -10.83 -10.10 11.75
N LYS A 195 -11.80 -10.92 11.38
CA LYS A 195 -12.92 -10.48 10.53
C LYS A 195 -13.90 -9.56 11.27
N LEU A 196 -14.21 -9.89 12.54
CA LEU A 196 -15.14 -9.10 13.35
C LEU A 196 -14.49 -7.83 13.94
N TRP A 197 -13.20 -7.92 14.30
CA TRP A 197 -12.42 -6.81 14.88
C TRP A 197 -11.05 -6.68 14.23
N PRO A 198 -10.99 -6.25 12.96
CA PRO A 198 -9.73 -6.17 12.21
C PRO A 198 -8.71 -5.23 12.88
N THR A 199 -9.15 -4.11 13.42
CA THR A 199 -8.29 -3.13 14.12
C THR A 199 -7.65 -3.66 15.40
N ALA A 200 -8.18 -4.73 16.00
CA ALA A 200 -7.59 -5.38 17.18
C ALA A 200 -6.77 -6.61 16.80
N PHE A 201 -7.22 -7.43 15.87
CA PHE A 201 -6.72 -8.78 15.65
C PHE A 201 -6.02 -9.02 14.32
N SER A 202 -5.84 -7.99 13.47
CA SER A 202 -5.02 -8.07 12.25
C SER A 202 -3.76 -7.23 12.34
N GLN A 203 -2.67 -7.73 11.76
CA GLN A 203 -1.40 -7.01 11.64
C GLN A 203 -1.42 -5.97 10.51
N ASP A 204 -2.21 -6.24 9.47
CA ASP A 204 -2.40 -5.34 8.35
C ASP A 204 -3.89 -5.07 8.17
N LEU A 205 -4.22 -3.83 7.81
CA LEU A 205 -5.56 -3.36 7.50
C LEU A 205 -5.59 -2.95 6.03
N ILE A 206 -6.59 -3.42 5.30
CA ILE A 206 -6.82 -3.10 3.90
C ILE A 206 -8.09 -2.27 3.81
N TYR A 207 -7.96 -1.03 3.44
CA TYR A 207 -9.03 -0.08 3.24
C TYR A 207 -9.31 0.10 1.75
N VAL A 208 -10.57 0.09 1.36
CA VAL A 208 -11.03 0.43 0.02
C VAL A 208 -11.94 1.63 0.12
N PHE A 209 -11.54 2.71 -0.53
CA PHE A 209 -12.28 3.96 -0.60
C PHE A 209 -12.74 4.23 -2.03
N GLN A 210 -13.88 4.90 -2.16
CA GLN A 210 -14.37 5.44 -3.42
C GLN A 210 -14.21 6.94 -3.43
N LYS A 211 -13.80 7.48 -4.60
CA LYS A 211 -13.69 8.92 -4.84
C LYS A 211 -15.04 9.61 -4.88
#